data_3e761617cc0251f9a5e23d0799f78ed0
#
_entry.id   3e761617cc0251f9a5e23d0799f78ed0
#
_cell.length_a   1.000
_cell.length_b   1.000
_cell.length_c   1.000
_cell.angle_alpha   90.00
_cell.angle_beta   90.00
_cell.angle_gamma   90.00
#
_symmetry.space_group_name_H-M   'P 1'
#
loop_
_entity.id
_entity.type
_entity.pdbx_description
1 polymer ?
#
loop_
_entity_poly.entity_id
_entity_poly.type
_entity_poly.pdbx_seq_one_letter_code
_entity_poly.pdbx_strand_id
1 'polypeptide(L)'
;MFSHVMLGATDIEKSKIFYDETLGVLGARPGKLTLGHDERKRYIYFIDYKNSFLITEPLNDQDASHGNGATIGFHASSPEMIDAWYEAGKNAGGTDAEFCDPPGIREGMGMKYYLAYLLDPSGNKICTMYTFPRNKNK
;
A
#
# COMPACT_ATOMS: atom_id res chain seq x y z
N MET A 1 16.06 -2.85 5.01
CA MET A 1 15.75 -3.39 6.33
C MET A 1 14.71 -4.50 6.29
N PHE A 2 13.53 -4.27 5.74
CA PHE A 2 12.54 -5.33 5.56
C PHE A 2 12.83 -6.16 4.32
N SER A 3 12.67 -7.49 4.41
CA SER A 3 12.72 -8.35 3.24
C SER A 3 11.38 -8.35 2.50
N HIS A 4 10.31 -8.44 3.25
CA HIS A 4 8.95 -8.43 2.71
C HIS A 4 7.96 -8.00 3.77
N VAL A 5 6.79 -7.57 3.29
CA VAL A 5 5.62 -7.28 4.13
C VAL A 5 4.45 -8.05 3.55
N MET A 6 3.63 -8.64 4.41
CA MET A 6 2.47 -9.41 3.97
C MET A 6 1.24 -8.97 4.76
N LEU A 7 0.15 -8.72 4.04
CA LEU A 7 -1.13 -8.34 4.62
C LEU A 7 -2.19 -9.38 4.28
N GLY A 8 -3.13 -9.57 5.19
CA GLY A 8 -4.27 -10.44 4.97
C GLY A 8 -5.32 -9.85 4.04
N ALA A 9 -5.96 -10.69 3.26
CA ALA A 9 -7.06 -10.32 2.38
C ALA A 9 -8.24 -11.26 2.60
N THR A 10 -9.40 -10.71 2.89
CA THR A 10 -10.64 -11.49 3.05
C THR A 10 -11.12 -11.99 1.68
N ASP A 11 -11.17 -11.10 0.70
CA ASP A 11 -11.41 -11.45 -0.70
C ASP A 11 -10.14 -11.08 -1.49
N ILE A 12 -9.31 -12.08 -1.73
CA ILE A 12 -7.97 -11.83 -2.29
C ILE A 12 -8.03 -11.33 -3.73
N GLU A 13 -9.07 -11.70 -4.50
CA GLU A 13 -9.20 -11.22 -5.88
C GLU A 13 -9.55 -9.73 -5.91
N LYS A 14 -10.40 -9.26 -5.00
CA LYS A 14 -10.66 -7.82 -4.85
C LYS A 14 -9.41 -7.07 -4.44
N SER A 15 -8.65 -7.62 -3.51
CA SER A 15 -7.40 -7.01 -3.07
C SER A 15 -6.36 -7.00 -4.19
N LYS A 16 -6.33 -8.06 -5.02
CA LYS A 16 -5.44 -8.09 -6.19
C LYS A 16 -5.76 -6.96 -7.16
N ILE A 17 -7.03 -6.74 -7.49
CA ILE A 17 -7.43 -5.63 -8.37
C ILE A 17 -6.94 -4.30 -7.81
N PHE A 18 -7.13 -4.08 -6.52
CA PHE A 18 -6.71 -2.86 -5.85
C PHE A 18 -5.18 -2.68 -5.91
N TYR A 19 -4.42 -3.71 -5.56
CA TYR A 19 -2.96 -3.59 -5.53
C TYR A 19 -2.32 -3.61 -6.91
N ASP A 20 -2.92 -4.30 -7.90
CA ASP A 20 -2.46 -4.20 -9.28
C ASP A 20 -2.51 -2.76 -9.77
N GLU A 21 -3.61 -2.05 -9.47
CA GLU A 21 -3.78 -0.66 -9.89
C GLU A 21 -2.91 0.31 -9.09
N THR A 22 -2.91 0.18 -7.77
CA THR A 22 -2.19 1.12 -6.91
C THR A 22 -0.68 0.95 -6.98
N LEU A 23 -0.18 -0.27 -6.85
CA LEU A 23 1.25 -0.52 -6.95
C LEU A 23 1.73 -0.37 -8.41
N GLY A 24 0.84 -0.57 -9.38
CA GLY A 24 1.12 -0.29 -10.78
C GLY A 24 1.49 1.17 -11.02
N VAL A 25 0.80 2.10 -10.36
CA VAL A 25 1.16 3.53 -10.41
C VAL A 25 2.58 3.76 -9.91
N LEU A 26 3.01 2.99 -8.92
CA LEU A 26 4.37 3.09 -8.34
C LEU A 26 5.42 2.31 -9.15
N GLY A 27 5.02 1.66 -10.24
CA GLY A 27 5.94 0.97 -11.14
C GLY A 27 6.02 -0.54 -10.97
N ALA A 28 5.24 -1.13 -10.08
CA ALA A 28 5.22 -2.58 -9.90
C ALA A 28 4.40 -3.27 -11.00
N ARG A 29 4.81 -4.47 -11.37
CA ARG A 29 4.02 -5.33 -12.27
C ARG A 29 2.82 -5.89 -11.52
N PRO A 30 1.78 -6.37 -12.23
CA PRO A 30 0.67 -7.06 -11.59
C PRO A 30 1.13 -8.20 -10.68
N GLY A 31 0.38 -8.44 -9.62
CA GLY A 31 0.69 -9.46 -8.64
C GLY A 31 0.79 -10.85 -9.26
N LYS A 32 1.79 -11.60 -8.85
CA LYS A 32 2.02 -12.95 -9.32
C LYS A 32 1.47 -13.94 -8.31
N LEU A 33 0.62 -14.86 -8.78
CA LEU A 33 0.05 -15.90 -7.93
C LEU A 33 1.15 -16.84 -7.42
N THR A 34 1.13 -17.06 -6.11
CA THR A 34 1.91 -18.11 -5.48
C THR A 34 1.01 -18.81 -4.48
N LEU A 35 1.11 -20.13 -4.40
CA LEU A 35 0.33 -20.90 -3.44
C LEU A 35 1.12 -21.07 -2.15
N GLY A 36 0.43 -20.84 -1.03
CA GLY A 36 1.00 -21.14 0.26
C GLY A 36 1.10 -22.64 0.50
N HIS A 37 1.63 -22.99 1.63
CA HIS A 37 1.90 -24.37 2.04
C HIS A 37 0.65 -25.25 2.03
N ASP A 38 -0.51 -24.66 2.21
CA ASP A 38 -1.82 -25.31 2.30
C ASP A 38 -2.73 -24.93 1.13
N GLU A 39 -2.15 -24.58 -0.02
CA GLU A 39 -2.83 -24.18 -1.25
C GLU A 39 -3.59 -22.83 -1.13
N ARG A 40 -3.38 -22.08 -0.08
CA ARG A 40 -3.95 -20.74 0.04
C ARG A 40 -3.33 -19.81 -0.97
N LYS A 41 -4.19 -18.95 -1.54
CA LYS A 41 -3.73 -17.99 -2.53
C LYS A 41 -2.93 -16.89 -1.89
N ARG A 42 -1.85 -16.53 -2.56
CA ARG A 42 -1.05 -15.35 -2.28
C ARG A 42 -0.70 -14.69 -3.58
N TYR A 43 -0.64 -13.36 -3.56
CA TYR A 43 -0.08 -12.60 -4.67
C TYR A 43 1.14 -11.84 -4.18
N ILE A 44 2.22 -11.94 -4.94
CA ILE A 44 3.47 -11.26 -4.61
C ILE A 44 3.71 -10.12 -5.60
N TYR A 45 4.13 -8.98 -5.05
CA TYR A 45 4.50 -7.78 -5.79
C TYR A 45 5.95 -7.46 -5.47
N PHE A 46 6.75 -7.24 -6.50
CA PHE A 46 8.14 -6.83 -6.34
C PHE A 46 8.19 -5.31 -6.49
N ILE A 47 8.48 -4.62 -5.38
CA ILE A 47 8.61 -3.16 -5.36
C ILE A 47 9.99 -2.79 -5.91
N ASP A 48 10.99 -3.57 -5.55
CA ASP A 48 12.31 -3.57 -6.15
C ASP A 48 12.87 -5.00 -6.04
N TYR A 49 14.11 -5.21 -6.47
CA TYR A 49 14.68 -6.55 -6.48
C TYR A 49 15.06 -7.09 -5.09
N LYS A 50 14.96 -6.27 -4.03
CA LYS A 50 15.29 -6.68 -2.65
C LYS A 50 14.07 -6.80 -1.75
N ASN A 51 12.99 -6.11 -2.08
CA ASN A 51 11.81 -6.02 -1.23
C ASN A 51 10.60 -6.48 -1.98
N SER A 52 9.75 -7.21 -1.30
CA SER A 52 8.47 -7.64 -1.87
C SER A 52 7.32 -7.32 -0.92
N PHE A 53 6.15 -7.20 -1.51
CA PHE A 53 4.90 -7.01 -0.80
C PHE A 53 3.97 -8.15 -1.20
N LEU A 54 3.30 -8.75 -0.23
CA LEU A 54 2.39 -9.86 -0.48
C LEU A 54 1.02 -9.60 0.14
N ILE A 55 0.00 -10.14 -0.52
CA ILE A 55 -1.32 -10.31 0.08
C ILE A 55 -1.62 -11.80 0.15
N THR A 56 -2.32 -12.23 1.21
CA THR A 56 -2.56 -13.65 1.44
C THR A 56 -3.96 -13.88 2.01
N GLU A 57 -4.56 -15.00 1.63
CA GLU A 57 -5.69 -15.52 2.39
C GLU A 57 -5.19 -15.93 3.78
N PRO A 58 -5.91 -15.58 4.87
CA PRO A 58 -5.48 -15.96 6.22
C PRO A 58 -5.45 -17.49 6.43
N LEU A 59 -4.47 -17.96 7.18
CA LEU A 59 -4.26 -19.41 7.41
C LEU A 59 -5.38 -20.07 8.21
N ASN A 60 -6.12 -19.31 9.00
CA ASN A 60 -7.18 -19.84 9.88
C ASN A 60 -8.58 -19.81 9.27
N ASP A 61 -8.68 -19.52 7.98
CA ASP A 61 -9.96 -19.41 7.24
C ASP A 61 -10.91 -18.33 7.76
N GLN A 62 -10.45 -17.46 8.64
CA GLN A 62 -11.23 -16.33 9.13
C GLN A 62 -11.01 -15.12 8.22
N ASP A 63 -11.88 -14.12 8.38
CA ASP A 63 -11.68 -12.84 7.70
C ASP A 63 -10.35 -12.24 8.09
N ALA A 64 -9.72 -11.53 7.15
CA ALA A 64 -8.53 -10.76 7.45
C ALA A 64 -8.86 -9.65 8.44
N SER A 65 -7.91 -9.38 9.33
CA SER A 65 -8.03 -8.26 10.26
C SER A 65 -6.80 -7.36 10.12
N HIS A 66 -7.02 -6.06 10.32
CA HIS A 66 -5.92 -5.10 10.35
C HIS A 66 -5.53 -4.82 11.81
N GLY A 67 -4.28 -4.47 12.06
CA GLY A 67 -3.84 -4.01 13.37
C GLY A 67 -4.30 -2.56 13.60
N ASN A 68 -4.98 -2.31 14.70
CA ASN A 68 -5.34 -0.94 15.07
C ASN A 68 -4.07 -0.13 15.31
N GLY A 69 -3.89 0.96 14.55
CA GLY A 69 -2.67 1.77 14.60
C GLY A 69 -1.61 1.36 13.59
N ALA A 70 -1.79 0.24 12.86
CA ALA A 70 -0.82 -0.21 11.86
C ALA A 70 -1.00 0.55 10.54
N THR A 71 0.10 0.88 9.89
CA THR A 71 0.12 1.49 8.56
C THR A 71 1.33 0.96 7.79
N ILE A 72 1.12 0.65 6.52
CA ILE A 72 2.22 0.33 5.60
C ILE A 72 2.35 1.48 4.62
N GLY A 73 3.57 2.03 4.52
CA GLY A 73 3.84 3.16 3.64
C GLY A 73 4.75 2.75 2.47
N PHE A 74 4.39 3.24 1.29
CA PHE A 74 5.18 3.04 0.06
C PHE A 74 5.78 4.39 -0.37
N HIS A 75 7.00 4.35 -0.89
CA HIS A 75 7.60 5.54 -1.48
C HIS A 75 6.99 5.85 -2.83
N ALA A 76 6.78 7.15 -3.08
CA ALA A 76 6.47 7.68 -4.39
C ALA A 76 7.54 8.68 -4.81
N SER A 77 7.74 8.86 -6.10
CA SER A 77 8.79 9.73 -6.63
C SER A 77 8.35 11.17 -6.84
N SER A 78 7.06 11.46 -6.69
CA SER A 78 6.51 12.81 -6.86
C SER A 78 5.13 12.93 -6.20
N PRO A 79 4.70 14.15 -5.86
CA PRO A 79 3.32 14.38 -5.41
C PRO A 79 2.27 13.97 -6.44
N GLU A 80 2.55 14.19 -7.73
CA GLU A 80 1.63 13.82 -8.81
C GLU A 80 1.40 12.32 -8.87
N MET A 81 2.44 11.53 -8.60
CA MET A 81 2.32 10.07 -8.52
C MET A 81 1.41 9.65 -7.35
N ILE A 82 1.48 10.36 -6.22
CA ILE A 82 0.62 10.10 -5.07
C ILE A 82 -0.85 10.42 -5.39
N ASP A 83 -1.12 11.53 -6.07
CA ASP A 83 -2.48 11.85 -6.50
C ASP A 83 -3.03 10.76 -7.43
N ALA A 84 -2.21 10.27 -8.37
CA ALA A 84 -2.58 9.20 -9.27
C ALA A 84 -2.82 7.89 -8.51
N TRP A 85 -1.98 7.57 -7.52
CA TRP A 85 -2.14 6.40 -6.65
C TRP A 85 -3.48 6.46 -5.89
N TYR A 86 -3.79 7.61 -5.32
CA TYR A 86 -5.03 7.80 -4.56
C TYR A 86 -6.26 7.60 -5.44
N GLU A 87 -6.28 8.21 -6.63
CA GLU A 87 -7.39 8.06 -7.57
C GLU A 87 -7.52 6.61 -8.04
N ALA A 88 -6.41 5.97 -8.41
CA ALA A 88 -6.41 4.56 -8.81
C ALA A 88 -6.97 3.66 -7.71
N GLY A 89 -6.57 3.90 -6.46
CA GLY A 89 -7.04 3.12 -5.32
C GLY A 89 -8.52 3.31 -5.03
N LYS A 90 -9.02 4.54 -5.10
CA LYS A 90 -10.45 4.82 -4.91
C LYS A 90 -11.28 4.15 -6.01
N ASN A 91 -10.79 4.15 -7.24
CA ASN A 91 -11.48 3.52 -8.38
C ASN A 91 -11.42 1.99 -8.35
N ALA A 92 -10.46 1.42 -7.62
CA ALA A 92 -10.22 -0.03 -7.58
C ALA A 92 -10.69 -0.68 -6.26
N GLY A 93 -11.58 -0.05 -5.52
CA GLY A 93 -12.18 -0.64 -4.32
C GLY A 93 -11.61 -0.18 -3.00
N GLY A 94 -10.66 0.75 -3.01
CA GLY A 94 -10.17 1.38 -1.79
C GLY A 94 -11.13 2.43 -1.25
N THR A 95 -11.00 2.73 0.02
CA THR A 95 -11.81 3.75 0.70
C THR A 95 -10.92 4.72 1.47
N ASP A 96 -11.47 5.88 1.81
CA ASP A 96 -10.75 6.85 2.62
C ASP A 96 -10.49 6.29 4.01
N ALA A 97 -9.29 6.52 4.53
CA ALA A 97 -8.95 6.14 5.89
C ALA A 97 -9.54 7.16 6.86
N GLU A 98 -10.26 6.65 7.86
CA GLU A 98 -10.88 7.48 8.88
C GLU A 98 -9.81 8.25 9.66
N PHE A 99 -10.11 9.49 10.01
CA PHE A 99 -9.21 10.42 10.72
C PHE A 99 -7.94 10.80 9.95
N CYS A 100 -7.86 10.49 8.66
CA CYS A 100 -6.76 10.91 7.80
C CYS A 100 -7.24 11.99 6.84
N ASP A 101 -6.43 13.05 6.72
CA ASP A 101 -6.72 14.12 5.77
C ASP A 101 -6.56 13.64 4.33
N PRO A 102 -7.23 14.30 3.36
CA PRO A 102 -7.01 14.00 1.93
C PRO A 102 -5.55 14.17 1.52
N PRO A 103 -5.17 13.70 0.31
CA PRO A 103 -3.80 13.88 -0.18
C PRO A 103 -3.33 15.31 -0.04
N GLY A 104 -2.12 15.50 0.45
CA GLY A 104 -1.57 16.83 0.65
C GLY A 104 -0.27 16.83 1.41
N ILE A 105 0.20 18.05 1.65
CA ILE A 105 1.45 18.30 2.33
C ILE A 105 1.28 18.10 3.85
N ARG A 106 2.28 17.47 4.46
CA ARG A 106 2.42 17.35 5.93
C ARG A 106 3.83 17.78 6.30
N GLU A 107 3.97 18.33 7.49
CA GLU A 107 5.26 18.69 8.05
C GLU A 107 5.43 18.04 9.40
N GLY A 108 6.63 17.56 9.67
CA GLY A 108 6.97 16.94 10.95
C GLY A 108 8.44 16.62 11.04
N MET A 109 8.99 16.71 12.25
CA MET A 109 10.39 16.41 12.52
C MET A 109 11.36 17.16 11.61
N GLY A 110 11.03 18.40 11.25
CA GLY A 110 11.88 19.23 10.38
C GLY A 110 11.83 18.84 8.91
N MET A 111 10.89 18.00 8.53
CA MET A 111 10.78 17.50 7.15
C MET A 111 9.41 17.80 6.58
N LYS A 112 9.35 17.90 5.25
CA LYS A 112 8.13 18.14 4.51
C LYS A 112 7.84 16.96 3.62
N TYR A 113 6.59 16.48 3.70
CA TYR A 113 6.13 15.30 2.98
C TYR A 113 4.88 15.62 2.18
N TYR A 114 4.64 14.84 1.14
CA TYR A 114 3.33 14.73 0.51
C TYR A 114 2.83 13.32 0.77
N LEU A 115 1.63 13.20 1.34
CA LEU A 115 1.07 11.92 1.79
C LEU A 115 -0.34 11.72 1.28
N ALA A 116 -0.70 10.46 1.09
CA ALA A 116 -2.08 10.03 0.91
C ALA A 116 -2.30 8.69 1.61
N TYR A 117 -3.48 8.51 2.20
CA TYR A 117 -3.88 7.29 2.89
C TYR A 117 -5.08 6.68 2.23
N LEU A 118 -5.15 5.36 2.22
CA LEU A 118 -6.33 4.59 1.83
C LEU A 118 -6.47 3.36 2.72
N LEU A 119 -7.69 2.85 2.82
CA LEU A 119 -7.92 1.48 3.26
C LEU A 119 -8.05 0.61 2.02
N ASP A 120 -7.38 -0.55 2.04
CA ASP A 120 -7.55 -1.54 0.99
C ASP A 120 -8.92 -2.25 1.14
N PRO A 121 -9.33 -3.13 0.20
CA PRO A 121 -10.64 -3.77 0.29
C PRO A 121 -10.87 -4.63 1.54
N SER A 122 -9.82 -5.00 2.26
CA SER A 122 -9.90 -5.78 3.50
C SER A 122 -9.74 -4.91 4.76
N GLY A 123 -9.62 -3.60 4.60
CA GLY A 123 -9.51 -2.65 5.71
C GLY A 123 -8.09 -2.37 6.18
N ASN A 124 -7.07 -2.89 5.51
CA ASN A 124 -5.69 -2.55 5.85
C ASN A 124 -5.39 -1.10 5.48
N LYS A 125 -4.79 -0.36 6.41
CA LYS A 125 -4.42 1.03 6.19
C LYS A 125 -3.06 1.11 5.51
N ILE A 126 -3.03 1.77 4.37
CA ILE A 126 -1.80 1.96 3.59
C ILE A 126 -1.64 3.43 3.23
N CYS A 127 -0.42 3.83 2.95
CA CYS A 127 -0.15 5.19 2.48
C CYS A 127 0.96 5.20 1.44
N THR A 128 1.03 6.30 0.72
CA THR A 128 2.19 6.64 -0.10
C THR A 128 2.77 7.95 0.39
N MET A 129 4.08 8.07 0.26
CA MET A 129 4.80 9.23 0.77
C MET A 129 5.89 9.67 -0.19
N TYR A 130 5.95 10.98 -0.42
CA TYR A 130 7.06 11.64 -1.06
C TYR A 130 7.68 12.62 -0.08
N THR A 131 9.00 12.55 0.08
CA THR A 131 9.73 13.46 0.95
C THR A 131 10.36 14.55 0.11
N PHE A 132 9.99 15.81 0.39
CA PHE A 132 10.60 16.94 -0.31
C PHE A 132 12.07 17.05 0.05
N PRO A 133 12.93 17.41 -0.92
CA PRO A 133 14.35 17.60 -0.63
C PRO A 133 14.54 18.68 0.44
N ARG A 134 15.51 18.46 1.33
CA ARG A 134 15.92 19.50 2.28
C ARG A 134 16.59 20.65 1.54
N ASN A 135 16.25 21.87 1.96
CA ASN A 135 16.96 23.04 1.47
C ASN A 135 18.34 23.07 2.13
N LYS A 136 19.39 22.76 1.34
CA LYS A 136 20.78 22.70 1.84
C LYS A 136 21.37 24.05 2.24
N ASN A 137 20.68 25.15 1.93
CA ASN A 137 21.13 26.50 2.21
C ASN A 137 20.52 27.12 3.46
N LYS A 138 19.91 26.31 4.32
CA LYS A 138 19.36 26.76 5.61
C LYS A 138 20.01 26.05 6.77
#